data_bc79114bbff22896bedaa3f3ce5becac
#
_entry.id   bc79114bbff22896bedaa3f3ce5becac
#
_cell.length_a   1.000
_cell.length_b   1.000
_cell.length_c   1.000
_cell.angle_alpha   90.00
_cell.angle_beta   90.00
_cell.angle_gamma   90.00
#
_symmetry.space_group_name_H-M   'P 1'
#
loop_
_entity.id
_entity.type
_entity.pdbx_description
1 polymer ?
#
loop_
_entity_poly.entity_id
_entity_poly.type
_entity_poly.pdbx_seq_one_letter_code
_entity_poly.pdbx_strand_id
1 'polypeptide(L)'
;MSNLFKKTFNFKNAVLGFAAVAALGVASHDVMAKDIKTRIVRFGYGLAEESPSGKATRYFSDEVKRLSDGKINVKTYGNGALGSDEQMQNALIGGSQEMTFVSTAPLAGMVKEYGVFDLPFLFDNDKVADYVLDGPEGKKLLDKLTGKGLIGLVYWENGFRNITNSRHSISKAQDLEGIKLRVMQNQVALSVFKGLGANAVPMPFTELFTALETKTVDGQENPLSTIQTSKFYEVQPYLTISNHVYTPFVLLASKKWWDGLSADEKGVIEQAAKSAQTFQRKESREANVAALTYLKDKGLKVSEFSTDEKEKIREHLAPVLADLKVKIGEPTVDAILAQAKEAQTQK
;
A
#
# COMPACT_ATOMS: atom_id res chain seq x y z
N MET A 1 7.31 -86.75 30.41
CA MET A 1 5.88 -87.19 30.34
C MET A 1 5.29 -86.47 29.14
N SER A 2 5.17 -87.28 28.08
CA SER A 2 4.01 -87.86 27.46
C SER A 2 3.31 -86.85 26.51
N ASN A 3 3.57 -87.09 25.24
CA ASN A 3 2.80 -87.77 24.18
C ASN A 3 1.89 -86.83 23.38
N LEU A 4 2.22 -86.69 22.11
CA LEU A 4 1.58 -87.37 20.92
C LEU A 4 0.20 -86.76 20.55
N PHE A 5 0.05 -86.21 19.36
CA PHE A 5 -0.44 -87.03 18.21
C PHE A 5 -0.31 -86.24 16.90
N LYS A 6 0.36 -86.86 15.96
CA LYS A 6 0.32 -86.55 14.52
C LYS A 6 -1.07 -86.86 13.94
N LYS A 7 -1.57 -86.07 13.03
CA LYS A 7 -2.38 -86.55 11.92
C LYS A 7 -2.13 -85.72 10.66
N THR A 8 -1.45 -86.35 9.79
CA THR A 8 -1.38 -86.10 8.34
C THR A 8 -2.73 -86.35 7.72
N PHE A 9 -3.20 -85.50 6.81
CA PHE A 9 -4.08 -85.98 5.73
C PHE A 9 -3.81 -85.20 4.45
N ASN A 10 -3.85 -85.95 3.39
CA ASN A 10 -3.32 -85.82 2.06
C ASN A 10 -4.16 -84.98 1.09
N PHE A 11 -3.46 -84.35 0.16
CA PHE A 11 -3.75 -84.08 -1.27
C PHE A 11 -5.12 -84.45 -1.87
N LYS A 12 -5.77 -83.55 -2.54
CA LYS A 12 -5.91 -83.41 -4.02
C LYS A 12 -7.09 -82.50 -4.40
N ASN A 13 -6.79 -81.70 -5.43
CA ASN A 13 -7.71 -81.10 -6.43
C ASN A 13 -8.63 -79.95 -5.97
N ALA A 14 -8.45 -78.76 -6.47
CA ALA A 14 -8.85 -78.36 -7.82
C ALA A 14 -8.39 -76.97 -8.13
N VAL A 15 -7.84 -76.80 -9.27
CA VAL A 15 -7.56 -75.65 -10.05
C VAL A 15 -8.85 -74.92 -10.44
N LEU A 16 -8.86 -73.60 -10.35
CA LEU A 16 -9.52 -72.61 -11.22
C LEU A 16 -9.52 -71.26 -10.46
N GLY A 17 -8.65 -70.35 -10.69
CA GLY A 17 -8.66 -69.39 -11.74
C GLY A 17 -9.58 -68.21 -11.39
N PHE A 18 -9.01 -67.14 -10.80
CA PHE A 18 -9.45 -65.79 -11.11
C PHE A 18 -8.31 -64.81 -10.69
N ALA A 19 -7.47 -64.50 -11.67
CA ALA A 19 -6.56 -63.39 -11.58
C ALA A 19 -7.39 -62.10 -11.72
N ALA A 20 -7.82 -61.51 -10.60
CA ALA A 20 -8.33 -60.15 -10.58
C ALA A 20 -7.11 -59.19 -10.61
N VAL A 21 -6.72 -58.79 -11.80
CA VAL A 21 -5.83 -57.64 -12.00
C VAL A 21 -6.59 -56.41 -11.54
N ALA A 22 -6.35 -55.98 -10.30
CA ALA A 22 -6.70 -54.65 -9.85
C ALA A 22 -5.83 -53.65 -10.61
N ALA A 23 -6.33 -53.17 -11.75
CA ALA A 23 -5.82 -51.96 -12.39
C ALA A 23 -6.09 -50.79 -11.46
N LEU A 24 -5.13 -50.48 -10.59
CA LEU A 24 -5.04 -49.19 -9.94
C LEU A 24 -4.89 -48.16 -11.07
N GLY A 25 -6.01 -47.58 -11.47
CA GLY A 25 -6.05 -46.39 -12.27
C GLY A 25 -5.36 -45.28 -11.47
N VAL A 26 -4.08 -45.08 -11.69
CA VAL A 26 -3.40 -43.83 -11.36
C VAL A 26 -4.11 -42.77 -12.19
N ALA A 27 -5.08 -42.11 -11.57
CA ALA A 27 -5.57 -40.85 -12.10
C ALA A 27 -4.35 -39.91 -12.14
N SER A 28 -3.67 -39.88 -13.27
CA SER A 28 -2.75 -38.84 -13.61
C SER A 28 -3.59 -37.57 -13.60
N HIS A 29 -3.54 -36.83 -12.50
CA HIS A 29 -3.88 -35.43 -12.53
C HIS A 29 -2.87 -34.83 -13.50
N ASP A 30 -3.30 -34.60 -14.72
CA ASP A 30 -2.59 -33.72 -15.64
C ASP A 30 -2.43 -32.37 -14.92
N VAL A 31 -1.28 -32.21 -14.27
CA VAL A 31 -0.84 -30.88 -13.84
C VAL A 31 -0.61 -30.13 -15.14
N MET A 32 -1.64 -29.42 -15.60
CA MET A 32 -1.54 -28.54 -16.75
C MET A 32 -0.33 -27.67 -16.51
N ALA A 33 0.68 -27.78 -17.37
CA ALA A 33 1.88 -26.96 -17.28
C ALA A 33 1.44 -25.48 -17.31
N LYS A 34 1.85 -24.71 -16.30
CA LYS A 34 1.52 -23.29 -16.22
C LYS A 34 2.00 -22.58 -17.47
N ASP A 35 1.13 -21.82 -18.13
CA ASP A 35 1.47 -20.97 -19.29
C ASP A 35 2.16 -19.69 -18.79
N ILE A 36 3.42 -19.83 -18.35
CA ILE A 36 4.25 -18.73 -17.86
C ILE A 36 5.44 -18.56 -18.81
N LYS A 37 5.53 -17.37 -19.43
CA LYS A 37 6.63 -16.96 -20.30
C LYS A 37 7.76 -16.31 -19.50
N THR A 38 8.99 -16.34 -20.03
CA THR A 38 10.09 -15.58 -19.46
C THR A 38 9.82 -14.08 -19.64
N ARG A 39 9.83 -13.33 -18.52
CA ARG A 39 9.55 -11.89 -18.51
C ARG A 39 10.50 -11.14 -17.58
N ILE A 40 10.79 -9.92 -17.95
CA ILE A 40 11.44 -8.92 -17.08
C ILE A 40 10.38 -7.86 -16.76
N VAL A 41 10.20 -7.55 -15.47
CA VAL A 41 9.24 -6.57 -14.98
C VAL A 41 10.04 -5.45 -14.31
N ARG A 42 9.88 -4.20 -14.78
CA ARG A 42 10.46 -3.01 -14.14
C ARG A 42 9.48 -2.48 -13.11
N PHE A 43 9.91 -2.46 -11.86
CA PHE A 43 9.11 -2.00 -10.74
C PHE A 43 9.80 -0.80 -10.08
N GLY A 44 9.33 0.43 -10.40
CA GLY A 44 9.86 1.68 -9.85
C GLY A 44 9.05 2.17 -8.65
N TYR A 45 9.68 2.91 -7.75
CA TYR A 45 9.01 3.57 -6.63
C TYR A 45 9.84 4.74 -6.07
N GLY A 46 9.15 5.71 -5.44
CA GLY A 46 9.77 6.94 -4.96
C GLY A 46 10.52 6.82 -3.65
N LEU A 47 10.15 5.87 -2.77
CA LEU A 47 10.72 5.72 -1.43
C LEU A 47 12.09 5.06 -1.43
N ALA A 48 12.80 5.19 -0.31
CA ALA A 48 14.07 4.51 -0.09
C ALA A 48 13.92 2.98 -0.09
N GLU A 49 14.95 2.27 -0.55
CA GLU A 49 14.97 0.81 -0.56
C GLU A 49 14.84 0.19 0.83
N GLU A 50 15.32 0.89 1.87
CA GLU A 50 15.24 0.47 3.27
C GLU A 50 13.88 0.77 3.92
N SER A 51 13.00 1.51 3.24
CA SER A 51 11.65 1.75 3.73
C SER A 51 10.83 0.46 3.80
N PRO A 52 9.78 0.40 4.64
CA PRO A 52 8.88 -0.76 4.68
C PRO A 52 8.36 -1.17 3.31
N SER A 53 8.00 -0.18 2.46
CA SER A 53 7.53 -0.45 1.10
C SER A 53 8.65 -0.91 0.16
N GLY A 54 9.88 -0.42 0.33
CA GLY A 54 11.05 -0.93 -0.40
C GLY A 54 11.35 -2.39 -0.07
N LYS A 55 11.31 -2.75 1.22
CA LYS A 55 11.42 -4.15 1.66
C LYS A 55 10.30 -5.02 1.09
N ALA A 56 9.07 -4.51 1.09
CA ALA A 56 7.92 -5.23 0.53
C ALA A 56 8.02 -5.41 -0.98
N THR A 57 8.63 -4.47 -1.69
CA THR A 57 8.88 -4.59 -3.13
C THR A 57 9.89 -5.71 -3.41
N ARG A 58 10.94 -5.85 -2.59
CA ARG A 58 11.85 -6.99 -2.67
C ARG A 58 11.14 -8.31 -2.37
N TYR A 59 10.35 -8.35 -1.29
CA TYR A 59 9.53 -9.53 -0.96
C TYR A 59 8.58 -9.91 -2.11
N PHE A 60 7.90 -8.95 -2.73
CA PHE A 60 7.08 -9.17 -3.91
C PHE A 60 7.89 -9.77 -5.08
N SER A 61 9.08 -9.23 -5.35
CA SER A 61 9.98 -9.75 -6.38
C SER A 61 10.35 -11.21 -6.14
N ASP A 62 10.72 -11.55 -4.91
CA ASP A 62 11.08 -12.92 -4.52
C ASP A 62 9.88 -13.89 -4.63
N GLU A 63 8.69 -13.44 -4.22
CA GLU A 63 7.46 -14.24 -4.35
C GLU A 63 7.08 -14.47 -5.82
N VAL A 64 7.16 -13.46 -6.68
CA VAL A 64 6.91 -13.60 -8.12
C VAL A 64 7.90 -14.60 -8.73
N LYS A 65 9.19 -14.48 -8.38
CA LYS A 65 10.21 -15.42 -8.84
C LYS A 65 9.91 -16.85 -8.40
N ARG A 66 9.56 -17.03 -7.12
CA ARG A 66 9.21 -18.35 -6.54
C ARG A 66 7.99 -18.96 -7.22
N LEU A 67 6.90 -18.18 -7.37
CA LEU A 67 5.62 -18.67 -7.93
C LEU A 67 5.68 -18.94 -9.43
N SER A 68 6.62 -18.30 -10.14
CA SER A 68 6.83 -18.47 -11.58
C SER A 68 7.96 -19.43 -11.94
N ASP A 69 8.53 -20.16 -10.96
CA ASP A 69 9.71 -21.01 -11.16
C ASP A 69 10.88 -20.25 -11.82
N GLY A 70 11.05 -18.96 -11.46
CA GLY A 70 12.10 -18.09 -11.96
C GLY A 70 11.85 -17.51 -13.35
N LYS A 71 10.73 -17.79 -13.99
CA LYS A 71 10.41 -17.28 -15.32
C LYS A 71 10.09 -15.78 -15.36
N ILE A 72 9.44 -15.27 -14.30
CA ILE A 72 9.17 -13.82 -14.18
C ILE A 72 10.18 -13.21 -13.21
N ASN A 73 10.96 -12.26 -13.70
CA ASN A 73 12.00 -11.57 -12.95
C ASN A 73 11.63 -10.09 -12.76
N VAL A 74 11.31 -9.71 -11.52
CA VAL A 74 10.99 -8.32 -11.16
C VAL A 74 12.28 -7.59 -10.79
N LYS A 75 12.61 -6.54 -11.54
CA LYS A 75 13.70 -5.61 -11.29
C LYS A 75 13.18 -4.40 -10.53
N THR A 76 13.66 -4.17 -9.32
CA THR A 76 13.19 -3.08 -8.44
C THR A 76 14.08 -1.85 -8.55
N TYR A 77 13.48 -0.65 -8.57
CA TYR A 77 14.14 0.63 -8.72
C TYR A 77 13.57 1.61 -7.69
N GLY A 78 14.23 1.72 -6.57
CA GLY A 78 13.86 2.63 -5.47
C GLY A 78 14.37 4.06 -5.65
N ASN A 79 14.14 4.90 -4.64
CA ASN A 79 14.65 6.28 -4.56
C ASN A 79 14.27 7.17 -5.77
N GLY A 80 13.13 6.90 -6.42
CA GLY A 80 12.70 7.67 -7.58
C GLY A 80 13.57 7.47 -8.83
N ALA A 81 14.34 6.38 -8.93
CA ALA A 81 15.24 6.12 -10.05
C ALA A 81 14.52 6.08 -11.42
N LEU A 82 13.22 5.75 -11.45
CA LEU A 82 12.39 5.78 -12.66
C LEU A 82 11.47 7.03 -12.72
N GLY A 83 11.66 8.00 -11.85
CA GLY A 83 10.93 9.26 -11.81
C GLY A 83 9.99 9.41 -10.61
N SER A 84 9.19 10.48 -10.63
CA SER A 84 8.16 10.75 -9.63
C SER A 84 6.94 9.82 -9.79
N ASP A 85 6.03 9.83 -8.80
CA ASP A 85 4.79 9.05 -8.86
C ASP A 85 4.00 9.31 -10.15
N GLU A 86 3.83 10.57 -10.55
CA GLU A 86 3.14 10.93 -11.80
C GLU A 86 3.88 10.47 -13.05
N GLN A 87 5.21 10.59 -13.07
CA GLN A 87 6.02 10.11 -14.19
C GLN A 87 5.92 8.59 -14.34
N MET A 88 5.97 7.84 -13.24
CA MET A 88 5.81 6.39 -13.25
C MET A 88 4.38 5.97 -13.65
N GLN A 89 3.33 6.68 -13.18
CA GLN A 89 1.97 6.45 -13.64
C GLN A 89 1.86 6.61 -15.17
N ASN A 90 2.42 7.69 -15.71
CA ASN A 90 2.44 7.95 -17.15
C ASN A 90 3.23 6.89 -17.92
N ALA A 91 4.34 6.41 -17.35
CA ALA A 91 5.14 5.32 -17.93
C ALA A 91 4.36 4.00 -17.98
N LEU A 92 3.57 3.67 -16.94
CA LEU A 92 2.66 2.53 -16.94
C LEU A 92 1.58 2.66 -18.03
N ILE A 93 0.91 3.81 -18.12
CA ILE A 93 -0.12 4.09 -19.14
C ILE A 93 0.48 3.98 -20.53
N GLY A 94 1.69 4.51 -20.72
CA GLY A 94 2.46 4.41 -21.97
C GLY A 94 2.91 2.98 -22.31
N GLY A 95 3.06 2.11 -21.31
CA GLY A 95 3.59 0.75 -21.43
C GLY A 95 5.11 0.68 -21.46
N SER A 96 5.80 1.74 -21.05
CA SER A 96 7.28 1.78 -20.94
C SER A 96 7.79 1.29 -19.57
N GLN A 97 6.91 1.07 -18.61
CA GLN A 97 7.17 0.47 -17.31
C GLN A 97 6.02 -0.49 -16.97
N GLU A 98 6.31 -1.58 -16.26
CA GLU A 98 5.33 -2.62 -15.98
C GLU A 98 4.60 -2.39 -14.65
N MET A 99 5.32 -2.04 -13.57
CA MET A 99 4.76 -1.92 -12.22
C MET A 99 5.33 -0.74 -11.45
N THR A 100 4.51 -0.22 -10.52
CA THR A 100 4.90 0.76 -9.51
C THR A 100 3.99 0.61 -8.28
N PHE A 101 4.34 1.21 -7.16
CA PHE A 101 3.35 1.65 -6.18
C PHE A 101 3.43 3.17 -6.03
N VAL A 102 2.30 3.80 -5.85
CA VAL A 102 2.19 5.26 -5.69
C VAL A 102 1.20 5.61 -4.60
N SER A 103 1.34 6.80 -4.00
CA SER A 103 0.34 7.34 -3.10
C SER A 103 -0.99 7.56 -3.83
N THR A 104 -2.11 7.43 -3.10
CA THR A 104 -3.45 7.72 -3.64
C THR A 104 -3.64 9.19 -4.01
N ALA A 105 -2.92 10.10 -3.37
CA ALA A 105 -3.07 11.53 -3.58
C ALA A 105 -2.83 11.97 -5.04
N PRO A 106 -1.72 11.61 -5.73
CA PRO A 106 -1.54 11.93 -7.15
C PRO A 106 -2.55 11.22 -8.07
N LEU A 107 -3.11 10.07 -7.67
CA LEU A 107 -4.14 9.38 -8.46
C LEU A 107 -5.44 10.18 -8.57
N ALA A 108 -5.72 11.07 -7.61
CA ALA A 108 -6.89 11.94 -7.65
C ALA A 108 -6.92 12.88 -8.88
N GLY A 109 -5.76 13.15 -9.49
CA GLY A 109 -5.69 13.88 -10.76
C GLY A 109 -6.31 13.13 -11.93
N MET A 110 -6.36 11.80 -11.90
CA MET A 110 -6.96 10.95 -12.94
C MET A 110 -8.34 10.42 -12.56
N VAL A 111 -8.50 10.06 -11.29
CA VAL A 111 -9.73 9.51 -10.68
C VAL A 111 -10.00 10.32 -9.42
N LYS A 112 -10.80 11.37 -9.56
CA LYS A 112 -11.02 12.38 -8.50
C LYS A 112 -11.47 11.78 -7.16
N GLU A 113 -12.13 10.65 -7.20
CA GLU A 113 -12.64 9.93 -6.03
C GLU A 113 -11.52 9.45 -5.08
N TYR A 114 -10.30 9.28 -5.57
CA TYR A 114 -9.14 8.99 -4.69
C TYR A 114 -8.84 10.11 -3.69
N GLY A 115 -9.31 11.33 -3.96
CA GLY A 115 -9.21 12.46 -3.03
C GLY A 115 -9.91 12.21 -1.69
N VAL A 116 -10.80 11.22 -1.59
CA VAL A 116 -11.46 10.86 -0.33
C VAL A 116 -10.43 10.45 0.74
N PHE A 117 -9.34 9.80 0.37
CA PHE A 117 -8.30 9.38 1.31
C PHE A 117 -7.44 10.53 1.86
N ASP A 118 -7.56 11.73 1.28
CA ASP A 118 -6.89 12.94 1.77
C ASP A 118 -7.80 13.80 2.66
N LEU A 119 -9.03 13.36 2.92
CA LEU A 119 -9.91 14.00 3.90
C LEU A 119 -9.33 13.81 5.30
N PRO A 120 -9.20 14.88 6.11
CA PRO A 120 -8.62 14.78 7.43
C PRO A 120 -9.48 13.92 8.36
N PHE A 121 -8.79 13.10 9.16
CA PHE A 121 -9.38 12.23 10.18
C PHE A 121 -10.46 11.25 9.66
N LEU A 122 -10.31 10.81 8.40
CA LEU A 122 -11.23 9.85 7.78
C LEU A 122 -11.24 8.49 8.50
N PHE A 123 -10.08 8.03 8.94
CA PHE A 123 -9.89 6.76 9.64
C PHE A 123 -9.36 7.01 11.04
N ASP A 124 -9.94 6.33 12.05
CA ASP A 124 -9.50 6.44 13.44
C ASP A 124 -8.25 5.59 13.72
N ASN A 125 -8.08 4.50 12.99
CA ASN A 125 -6.98 3.58 13.13
C ASN A 125 -6.77 2.74 11.86
N ASP A 126 -5.68 1.97 11.85
CA ASP A 126 -5.30 1.10 10.73
C ASP A 126 -6.28 -0.03 10.44
N LYS A 127 -7.01 -0.56 11.45
CA LYS A 127 -8.02 -1.60 11.23
C LYS A 127 -9.22 -1.07 10.45
N VAL A 128 -9.66 0.15 10.77
CA VAL A 128 -10.73 0.83 10.01
C VAL A 128 -10.29 1.10 8.58
N ALA A 129 -9.05 1.55 8.40
CA ALA A 129 -8.48 1.75 7.06
C ALA A 129 -8.42 0.44 6.27
N ASP A 130 -7.93 -0.65 6.88
CA ASP A 130 -7.90 -1.98 6.25
C ASP A 130 -9.28 -2.45 5.81
N TYR A 131 -10.29 -2.31 6.69
CA TYR A 131 -11.65 -2.72 6.39
C TYR A 131 -12.23 -2.01 5.16
N VAL A 132 -11.99 -0.70 5.07
CA VAL A 132 -12.47 0.11 3.92
C VAL A 132 -11.69 -0.21 2.65
N LEU A 133 -10.36 -0.26 2.74
CA LEU A 133 -9.48 -0.45 1.58
C LEU A 133 -9.61 -1.84 0.97
N ASP A 134 -9.75 -2.88 1.79
CA ASP A 134 -9.92 -4.26 1.34
C ASP A 134 -11.39 -4.62 1.04
N GLY A 135 -12.30 -3.74 1.42
CA GLY A 135 -13.73 -3.88 1.24
C GLY A 135 -14.24 -3.44 -0.15
N PRO A 136 -15.56 -3.45 -0.32
CA PRO A 136 -16.18 -3.16 -1.61
C PRO A 136 -15.87 -1.75 -2.15
N GLU A 137 -15.79 -0.74 -1.29
CA GLU A 137 -15.52 0.63 -1.74
C GLU A 137 -14.07 0.82 -2.20
N GLY A 138 -13.10 0.23 -1.48
CA GLY A 138 -11.71 0.21 -1.92
C GLY A 138 -11.55 -0.51 -3.26
N LYS A 139 -12.22 -1.65 -3.44
CA LYS A 139 -12.20 -2.40 -4.71
C LYS A 139 -12.81 -1.59 -5.86
N LYS A 140 -13.93 -0.91 -5.67
CA LYS A 140 -14.54 -0.04 -6.70
C LYS A 140 -13.56 1.04 -7.16
N LEU A 141 -12.74 1.59 -6.25
CA LEU A 141 -11.73 2.59 -6.63
C LEU A 141 -10.59 1.98 -7.43
N LEU A 142 -10.11 0.78 -7.07
CA LEU A 142 -9.12 0.06 -7.89
C LEU A 142 -9.65 -0.21 -9.31
N ASP A 143 -10.90 -0.65 -9.42
CA ASP A 143 -11.52 -0.96 -10.72
C ASP A 143 -11.61 0.28 -11.64
N LYS A 144 -11.79 1.49 -11.08
CA LYS A 144 -11.83 2.76 -11.86
C LYS A 144 -10.52 3.05 -12.60
N LEU A 145 -9.38 2.56 -12.08
CA LEU A 145 -8.07 2.77 -12.71
C LEU A 145 -7.94 2.06 -14.05
N THR A 146 -8.70 0.97 -14.26
CA THR A 146 -8.69 0.20 -15.51
C THR A 146 -9.07 1.08 -16.71
N GLY A 147 -10.06 1.97 -16.56
CA GLY A 147 -10.43 2.95 -17.57
C GLY A 147 -9.38 4.03 -17.86
N LYS A 148 -8.33 4.11 -17.03
CA LYS A 148 -7.20 5.05 -17.17
C LYS A 148 -5.92 4.38 -17.67
N GLY A 149 -5.97 3.10 -18.06
CA GLY A 149 -4.82 2.35 -18.55
C GLY A 149 -3.93 1.76 -17.44
N LEU A 150 -4.45 1.67 -16.22
CA LEU A 150 -3.79 1.13 -15.04
C LEU A 150 -4.60 -0.04 -14.46
N ILE A 151 -3.91 -1.01 -13.88
CA ILE A 151 -4.52 -2.07 -13.07
C ILE A 151 -4.13 -1.83 -11.62
N GLY A 152 -5.11 -1.56 -10.77
CA GLY A 152 -4.93 -1.51 -9.32
C GLY A 152 -5.02 -2.92 -8.74
N LEU A 153 -3.96 -3.39 -8.10
CA LEU A 153 -3.88 -4.76 -7.58
C LEU A 153 -4.33 -4.84 -6.12
N VAL A 154 -3.66 -4.11 -5.24
CA VAL A 154 -3.92 -4.07 -3.80
C VAL A 154 -3.53 -2.71 -3.23
N TYR A 155 -4.03 -2.42 -2.02
CA TYR A 155 -3.56 -1.29 -1.23
C TYR A 155 -2.44 -1.72 -0.27
N TRP A 156 -1.36 -0.94 -0.25
CA TRP A 156 -0.33 -0.97 0.78
C TRP A 156 -0.53 0.21 1.73
N GLU A 157 0.14 0.18 2.87
CA GLU A 157 0.09 1.24 3.86
C GLU A 157 1.25 2.23 3.66
N ASN A 158 0.93 3.51 3.41
CA ASN A 158 1.87 4.57 3.73
C ASN A 158 1.74 4.91 5.22
N GLY A 159 0.51 5.11 5.69
CA GLY A 159 0.17 5.23 7.10
C GLY A 159 -0.32 6.61 7.50
N PHE A 160 -0.46 6.81 8.83
CA PHE A 160 -0.86 8.09 9.41
C PHE A 160 0.24 9.12 9.30
N ARG A 161 -0.13 10.29 8.80
CA ARG A 161 0.80 11.38 8.46
C ARG A 161 0.93 12.37 9.60
N ASN A 162 2.15 12.85 9.78
CA ASN A 162 2.58 13.76 10.83
C ASN A 162 3.37 14.91 10.22
N ILE A 163 3.32 16.09 10.84
CA ILE A 163 3.89 17.31 10.29
C ILE A 163 5.32 17.50 10.82
N THR A 164 6.27 17.85 9.95
CA THR A 164 7.57 18.36 10.36
C THR A 164 7.78 19.78 9.80
N ASN A 165 8.55 20.58 10.50
CA ASN A 165 8.94 21.91 10.01
C ASN A 165 10.27 22.39 10.61
N SER A 166 10.84 23.44 10.01
CA SER A 166 12.10 24.06 10.44
C SER A 166 11.91 25.32 11.29
N ARG A 167 10.67 25.77 11.54
CA ARG A 167 10.39 27.10 12.12
C ARG A 167 10.15 27.04 13.62
N HIS A 168 9.14 26.30 14.06
CA HIS A 168 8.72 26.25 15.48
C HIS A 168 7.85 25.02 15.77
N SER A 169 7.60 24.79 17.05
CA SER A 169 6.68 23.74 17.49
C SER A 169 5.25 24.09 17.08
N ILE A 170 4.50 23.10 16.54
CA ILE A 170 3.11 23.22 16.17
C ILE A 170 2.29 22.34 17.11
N SER A 171 1.38 22.92 17.88
CA SER A 171 0.49 22.23 18.82
C SER A 171 -0.99 22.50 18.57
N LYS A 172 -1.30 23.46 17.72
CA LYS A 172 -2.65 23.85 17.32
C LYS A 172 -2.66 24.32 15.86
N ALA A 173 -3.84 24.36 15.24
CA ALA A 173 -4.00 24.73 13.83
C ALA A 173 -3.43 26.12 13.52
N GLN A 174 -3.62 27.09 14.41
CA GLN A 174 -3.12 28.46 14.24
C GLN A 174 -1.59 28.54 14.12
N ASP A 175 -0.86 27.56 14.67
CA ASP A 175 0.61 27.51 14.55
C ASP A 175 1.05 27.16 13.11
N LEU A 176 0.13 26.75 12.23
CA LEU A 176 0.40 26.52 10.80
C LEU A 176 0.38 27.81 9.97
N GLU A 177 -0.10 28.93 10.53
CA GLU A 177 -0.22 30.17 9.80
C GLU A 177 1.13 30.63 9.24
N GLY A 178 1.16 30.88 7.93
CA GLY A 178 2.35 31.35 7.22
C GLY A 178 3.44 30.31 6.96
N ILE A 179 3.32 29.07 7.50
CA ILE A 179 4.26 27.99 7.21
C ILE A 179 4.14 27.60 5.73
N LYS A 180 5.24 27.65 4.99
CA LYS A 180 5.33 27.07 3.64
C LYS A 180 5.40 25.56 3.77
N LEU A 181 4.23 24.91 3.71
CA LEU A 181 4.12 23.47 3.90
C LEU A 181 4.04 22.77 2.54
N ARG A 182 5.01 21.90 2.25
CA ARG A 182 4.88 21.00 1.10
C ARG A 182 3.77 20.01 1.37
N VAL A 183 2.91 19.85 0.40
CA VAL A 183 1.87 18.80 0.36
C VAL A 183 2.05 17.93 -0.89
N MET A 184 1.40 16.75 -0.92
CA MET A 184 1.33 15.95 -2.14
C MET A 184 0.56 16.69 -3.22
N GLN A 185 0.78 16.33 -4.49
CA GLN A 185 0.12 16.93 -5.67
C GLN A 185 -1.37 16.56 -5.72
N ASN A 186 -2.14 17.18 -4.84
CA ASN A 186 -3.57 16.89 -4.62
C ASN A 186 -4.33 18.15 -4.19
N GLN A 187 -5.48 18.39 -4.83
CA GLN A 187 -6.31 19.56 -4.53
C GLN A 187 -6.97 19.50 -3.15
N VAL A 188 -7.23 18.30 -2.62
CA VAL A 188 -7.79 18.12 -1.28
C VAL A 188 -6.78 18.57 -0.24
N ALA A 189 -5.55 18.04 -0.28
CA ALA A 189 -4.47 18.43 0.62
C ALA A 189 -4.20 19.95 0.56
N LEU A 190 -4.14 20.51 -0.66
CA LEU A 190 -4.02 21.97 -0.85
C LEU A 190 -5.11 22.74 -0.14
N SER A 191 -6.37 22.35 -0.32
CA SER A 191 -7.53 23.06 0.25
C SER A 191 -7.55 22.94 1.78
N VAL A 192 -7.24 21.75 2.31
CA VAL A 192 -7.19 21.49 3.75
C VAL A 192 -6.13 22.38 4.42
N PHE A 193 -4.88 22.33 3.96
CA PHE A 193 -3.80 23.09 4.60
C PHE A 193 -3.91 24.60 4.38
N LYS A 194 -4.46 25.06 3.24
CA LYS A 194 -4.83 26.48 3.08
C LYS A 194 -5.94 26.89 4.03
N GLY A 195 -6.93 26.04 4.25
CA GLY A 195 -7.99 26.25 5.23
C GLY A 195 -7.44 26.38 6.66
N LEU A 196 -6.32 25.73 6.98
CA LEU A 196 -5.60 25.83 8.25
C LEU A 196 -4.58 26.99 8.31
N GLY A 197 -4.55 27.88 7.31
CA GLY A 197 -3.68 29.05 7.27
C GLY A 197 -2.25 28.81 6.77
N ALA A 198 -1.91 27.58 6.37
CA ALA A 198 -0.60 27.29 5.81
C ALA A 198 -0.48 27.76 4.35
N ASN A 199 0.73 28.12 3.94
CA ASN A 199 1.09 28.33 2.55
C ASN A 199 1.41 26.98 1.90
N ALA A 200 0.37 26.21 1.56
CA ALA A 200 0.52 24.87 1.00
C ALA A 200 1.11 24.91 -0.41
N VAL A 201 2.18 24.13 -0.65
CA VAL A 201 2.92 24.05 -1.91
C VAL A 201 2.91 22.60 -2.41
N PRO A 202 2.23 22.28 -3.52
CA PRO A 202 2.25 20.92 -4.07
C PRO A 202 3.61 20.66 -4.74
N MET A 203 4.18 19.48 -4.45
CA MET A 203 5.50 19.12 -4.96
C MET A 203 5.67 17.60 -5.00
N PRO A 204 6.33 17.02 -6.03
CA PRO A 204 6.70 15.61 -6.07
C PRO A 204 7.56 15.22 -4.86
N PHE A 205 7.43 13.96 -4.42
CA PHE A 205 8.23 13.45 -3.29
C PHE A 205 9.73 13.46 -3.59
N THR A 206 10.12 13.20 -4.83
CA THR A 206 11.52 13.16 -5.29
C THR A 206 12.26 14.49 -5.15
N GLU A 207 11.55 15.61 -5.04
CA GLU A 207 12.13 16.97 -4.89
C GLU A 207 12.16 17.42 -3.41
N LEU A 208 11.49 16.66 -2.53
CA LEU A 208 11.16 17.14 -1.20
C LEU A 208 12.37 17.39 -0.30
N PHE A 209 13.32 16.43 -0.24
CA PHE A 209 14.48 16.58 0.64
C PHE A 209 15.27 17.85 0.31
N THR A 210 15.57 18.08 -0.98
CA THR A 210 16.27 19.27 -1.43
C THR A 210 15.50 20.55 -1.14
N ALA A 211 14.17 20.55 -1.31
CA ALA A 211 13.34 21.70 -1.01
C ALA A 211 13.31 22.05 0.50
N LEU A 212 13.37 21.05 1.38
CA LEU A 212 13.50 21.23 2.83
C LEU A 212 14.90 21.75 3.22
N GLU A 213 15.94 21.14 2.65
CA GLU A 213 17.34 21.50 2.89
C GLU A 213 17.64 22.95 2.47
N THR A 214 17.19 23.33 1.27
CA THR A 214 17.36 24.70 0.74
C THR A 214 16.36 25.70 1.33
N LYS A 215 15.45 25.27 2.20
CA LYS A 215 14.38 26.09 2.80
C LYS A 215 13.45 26.73 1.76
N THR A 216 13.30 26.11 0.60
CA THR A 216 12.29 26.47 -0.40
C THR A 216 10.89 26.28 0.19
N VAL A 217 10.74 25.23 1.02
CA VAL A 217 9.60 25.02 1.91
C VAL A 217 10.07 24.92 3.36
N ASP A 218 9.21 25.33 4.30
CA ASP A 218 9.51 25.28 5.74
C ASP A 218 9.26 23.91 6.34
N GLY A 219 8.33 23.16 5.77
CA GLY A 219 7.90 21.88 6.33
C GLY A 219 7.22 20.96 5.31
N GLN A 220 6.87 19.81 5.80
CA GLN A 220 6.17 18.75 5.06
C GLN A 220 5.35 17.89 6.03
N GLU A 221 4.58 16.94 5.50
CA GLU A 221 3.85 15.96 6.28
C GLU A 221 4.01 14.56 5.66
N ASN A 222 4.30 13.58 6.49
CA ASN A 222 4.49 12.16 6.11
C ASN A 222 4.36 11.26 7.33
N PRO A 223 4.22 9.93 7.13
CA PRO A 223 4.35 8.96 8.20
C PRO A 223 5.74 8.97 8.85
N LEU A 224 5.82 8.57 10.11
CA LEU A 224 7.07 8.61 10.88
C LEU A 224 8.19 7.77 10.25
N SER A 225 7.85 6.60 9.72
CA SER A 225 8.82 5.72 9.04
C SER A 225 9.39 6.37 7.77
N THR A 226 8.58 7.15 7.04
CA THR A 226 9.05 7.92 5.88
C THR A 226 9.94 9.07 6.31
N ILE A 227 9.58 9.81 7.37
CA ILE A 227 10.42 10.88 7.94
C ILE A 227 11.78 10.32 8.34
N GLN A 228 11.82 9.13 8.92
CA GLN A 228 13.05 8.46 9.30
C GLN A 228 13.86 8.00 8.08
N THR A 229 13.27 7.19 7.19
CA THR A 229 14.01 6.56 6.09
C THR A 229 14.44 7.54 5.01
N SER A 230 13.70 8.66 4.85
CA SER A 230 14.08 9.78 3.95
C SER A 230 14.94 10.83 4.65
N LYS A 231 15.34 10.61 5.91
CA LYS A 231 16.22 11.47 6.70
C LYS A 231 15.75 12.92 6.86
N PHE A 232 14.44 13.17 6.79
CA PHE A 232 13.92 14.54 6.95
C PHE A 232 14.28 15.13 8.31
N TYR A 233 14.52 14.32 9.32
CA TYR A 233 14.99 14.76 10.64
C TYR A 233 16.33 15.52 10.60
N GLU A 234 17.14 15.36 9.55
CA GLU A 234 18.41 16.09 9.42
C GLU A 234 18.20 17.59 9.11
N VAL A 235 17.04 17.92 8.52
CA VAL A 235 16.69 19.28 8.06
C VAL A 235 15.39 19.81 8.69
N GLN A 236 14.75 19.04 9.58
CA GLN A 236 13.44 19.34 10.19
C GLN A 236 13.49 19.11 11.71
N PRO A 237 13.80 20.14 12.54
CA PRO A 237 13.96 19.97 13.98
C PRO A 237 12.65 19.82 14.76
N TYR A 238 11.49 20.11 14.18
CA TYR A 238 10.19 20.04 14.85
C TYR A 238 9.32 18.97 14.22
N LEU A 239 8.71 18.12 15.05
CA LEU A 239 7.77 17.09 14.68
C LEU A 239 6.46 17.27 15.46
N THR A 240 5.34 17.30 14.76
CA THR A 240 4.01 17.29 15.38
C THR A 240 3.30 15.97 15.07
N ILE A 241 2.96 15.22 16.12
CA ILE A 241 2.11 14.03 16.00
C ILE A 241 0.66 14.50 15.78
N SER A 242 0.30 14.64 14.53
CA SER A 242 -1.01 15.14 14.12
C SER A 242 -1.96 14.00 13.73
N ASN A 243 -1.44 12.94 13.12
CA ASN A 243 -2.23 11.83 12.56
C ASN A 243 -3.45 12.35 11.78
N HIS A 244 -3.26 13.44 11.04
CA HIS A 244 -4.35 14.20 10.41
C HIS A 244 -4.95 13.50 9.19
N VAL A 245 -4.19 12.65 8.52
CA VAL A 245 -4.60 11.86 7.35
C VAL A 245 -3.94 10.50 7.39
N TYR A 246 -4.65 9.45 7.02
CA TYR A 246 -4.09 8.16 6.67
C TYR A 246 -4.02 8.03 5.15
N THR A 247 -2.84 7.80 4.62
CA THR A 247 -2.64 7.67 3.17
C THR A 247 -2.33 6.22 2.81
N PRO A 248 -3.08 5.59 1.90
CA PRO A 248 -2.68 4.32 1.30
C PRO A 248 -1.75 4.53 0.11
N PHE A 249 -0.97 3.51 -0.21
CA PHE A 249 -0.39 3.30 -1.52
C PHE A 249 -1.26 2.36 -2.34
N VAL A 250 -1.21 2.48 -3.66
CA VAL A 250 -1.79 1.50 -4.59
C VAL A 250 -0.66 0.82 -5.35
N LEU A 251 -0.65 -0.51 -5.30
CA LEU A 251 0.21 -1.32 -6.18
C LEU A 251 -0.42 -1.37 -7.56
N LEU A 252 0.29 -0.85 -8.56
CA LEU A 252 -0.19 -0.64 -9.92
C LEU A 252 0.58 -1.48 -10.93
N ALA A 253 -0.13 -1.97 -11.93
CA ALA A 253 0.45 -2.52 -13.15
C ALA A 253 -0.01 -1.74 -14.38
N SER A 254 0.83 -1.70 -15.41
CA SER A 254 0.45 -1.22 -16.75
C SER A 254 -0.64 -2.09 -17.33
N LYS A 255 -1.77 -1.50 -17.73
CA LYS A 255 -2.84 -2.26 -18.41
C LYS A 255 -2.36 -2.88 -19.72
N LYS A 256 -1.51 -2.15 -20.47
CA LYS A 256 -0.94 -2.68 -21.72
C LYS A 256 -0.12 -3.95 -21.49
N TRP A 257 0.71 -3.96 -20.44
CA TRP A 257 1.47 -5.14 -20.06
C TRP A 257 0.56 -6.25 -19.54
N TRP A 258 -0.37 -5.91 -18.65
CA TRP A 258 -1.32 -6.83 -18.01
C TRP A 258 -2.17 -7.60 -19.00
N ASP A 259 -2.69 -6.92 -20.05
CA ASP A 259 -3.50 -7.55 -21.08
C ASP A 259 -2.72 -8.58 -21.91
N GLY A 260 -1.39 -8.48 -21.95
CA GLY A 260 -0.50 -9.44 -22.60
C GLY A 260 -0.07 -10.63 -21.73
N LEU A 261 -0.56 -10.71 -20.47
CA LEU A 261 -0.28 -11.83 -19.58
C LEU A 261 -1.29 -12.96 -19.76
N SER A 262 -0.80 -14.21 -19.64
CA SER A 262 -1.67 -15.37 -19.50
C SER A 262 -2.44 -15.34 -18.17
N ALA A 263 -3.44 -16.21 -18.01
CA ALA A 263 -4.17 -16.36 -16.75
C ALA A 263 -3.23 -16.80 -15.60
N ASP A 264 -2.30 -17.70 -15.89
CA ASP A 264 -1.31 -18.18 -14.90
C ASP A 264 -0.35 -17.06 -14.48
N GLU A 265 0.14 -16.25 -15.44
CA GLU A 265 1.00 -15.09 -15.15
C GLU A 265 0.29 -14.05 -14.28
N LYS A 266 -0.98 -13.76 -14.58
CA LYS A 266 -1.82 -12.86 -13.75
C LYS A 266 -1.98 -13.43 -12.35
N GLY A 267 -2.28 -14.71 -12.23
CA GLY A 267 -2.41 -15.40 -10.94
C GLY A 267 -1.14 -15.34 -10.09
N VAL A 268 0.04 -15.47 -10.71
CA VAL A 268 1.35 -15.29 -10.03
C VAL A 268 1.47 -13.87 -9.46
N ILE A 269 1.20 -12.85 -10.26
CA ILE A 269 1.32 -11.44 -9.85
C ILE A 269 0.30 -11.11 -8.76
N GLU A 270 -0.97 -11.53 -8.89
CA GLU A 270 -2.02 -11.30 -7.91
C GLU A 270 -1.72 -11.98 -6.56
N GLN A 271 -1.27 -13.24 -6.59
CA GLN A 271 -0.89 -13.96 -5.38
C GLN A 271 0.30 -13.32 -4.67
N ALA A 272 1.33 -12.94 -5.42
CA ALA A 272 2.49 -12.22 -4.87
C ALA A 272 2.09 -10.86 -4.30
N ALA A 273 1.21 -10.10 -4.99
CA ALA A 273 0.70 -8.83 -4.53
C ALA A 273 -0.04 -8.97 -3.19
N LYS A 274 -0.88 -10.00 -3.05
CA LYS A 274 -1.63 -10.26 -1.80
C LYS A 274 -0.70 -10.65 -0.65
N SER A 275 0.29 -11.50 -0.90
CA SER A 275 1.29 -11.86 0.11
C SER A 275 2.12 -10.65 0.53
N ALA A 276 2.56 -9.84 -0.45
CA ALA A 276 3.31 -8.62 -0.19
C ALA A 276 2.50 -7.55 0.54
N GLN A 277 1.18 -7.47 0.33
CA GLN A 277 0.29 -6.57 1.08
C GLN A 277 0.34 -6.86 2.59
N THR A 278 0.19 -8.13 2.96
CA THR A 278 0.24 -8.54 4.37
C THR A 278 1.60 -8.25 5.01
N PHE A 279 2.68 -8.58 4.30
CA PHE A 279 4.05 -8.29 4.73
C PHE A 279 4.26 -6.78 4.89
N GLN A 280 3.88 -5.99 3.90
CA GLN A 280 4.10 -4.54 3.87
C GLN A 280 3.38 -3.81 5.00
N ARG A 281 2.11 -4.12 5.26
CA ARG A 281 1.34 -3.50 6.35
C ARG A 281 1.96 -3.79 7.72
N LYS A 282 2.41 -5.03 7.93
CA LYS A 282 3.11 -5.40 9.16
C LYS A 282 4.41 -4.59 9.32
N GLU A 283 5.28 -4.61 8.32
CA GLU A 283 6.54 -3.86 8.33
C GLU A 283 6.31 -2.36 8.54
N SER A 284 5.28 -1.79 7.89
CA SER A 284 4.94 -0.37 8.01
C SER A 284 4.55 0.01 9.43
N ARG A 285 3.67 -0.76 10.07
CA ARG A 285 3.19 -0.52 11.44
C ARG A 285 4.31 -0.65 12.46
N GLU A 286 5.10 -1.72 12.38
CA GLU A 286 6.27 -1.93 13.25
C GLU A 286 7.28 -0.80 13.09
N ALA A 287 7.58 -0.39 11.85
CA ALA A 287 8.50 0.71 11.57
C ALA A 287 7.99 2.07 12.08
N ASN A 288 6.69 2.37 11.95
CA ASN A 288 6.12 3.62 12.44
C ASN A 288 6.19 3.71 13.98
N VAL A 289 5.95 2.61 14.69
CA VAL A 289 6.11 2.57 16.15
C VAL A 289 7.57 2.82 16.56
N ALA A 290 8.52 2.17 15.91
CA ALA A 290 9.94 2.32 16.20
C ALA A 290 10.47 3.72 15.82
N ALA A 291 9.95 4.31 14.75
CA ALA A 291 10.41 5.59 14.22
C ALA A 291 10.25 6.74 15.19
N LEU A 292 9.19 6.76 16.02
CA LEU A 292 8.98 7.85 16.99
C LEU A 292 10.12 7.94 18.00
N THR A 293 10.54 6.80 18.55
CA THR A 293 11.68 6.76 19.48
C THR A 293 12.95 7.20 18.78
N TYR A 294 13.23 6.64 17.61
CA TYR A 294 14.40 7.01 16.80
C TYR A 294 14.47 8.51 16.53
N LEU A 295 13.36 9.14 16.10
CA LEU A 295 13.31 10.56 15.78
C LEU A 295 13.51 11.45 17.02
N LYS A 296 13.00 11.04 18.19
CA LYS A 296 13.27 11.69 19.48
C LYS A 296 14.76 11.61 19.83
N ASP A 297 15.39 10.44 19.67
CA ASP A 297 16.81 10.22 19.93
C ASP A 297 17.70 11.04 18.98
N LYS A 298 17.20 11.35 17.77
CA LYS A 298 17.85 12.28 16.83
C LYS A 298 17.66 13.76 17.19
N GLY A 299 16.96 14.07 18.28
CA GLY A 299 16.83 15.41 18.82
C GLY A 299 15.63 16.20 18.28
N LEU A 300 14.67 15.58 17.60
CA LEU A 300 13.46 16.28 17.16
C LEU A 300 12.66 16.73 18.39
N LYS A 301 12.21 17.98 18.34
CA LYS A 301 11.27 18.54 19.31
C LYS A 301 9.87 18.11 18.92
N VAL A 302 9.28 17.23 19.76
CA VAL A 302 7.99 16.60 19.46
C VAL A 302 6.87 17.33 20.19
N SER A 303 5.83 17.68 19.46
CA SER A 303 4.52 18.13 19.92
C SER A 303 3.42 17.24 19.36
N GLU A 304 2.19 17.43 19.79
CA GLU A 304 1.03 16.68 19.30
C GLU A 304 -0.23 17.52 19.25
N PHE A 305 -1.17 17.18 18.38
CA PHE A 305 -2.52 17.70 18.43
C PHE A 305 -3.33 16.90 19.46
N SER A 306 -3.85 17.62 20.46
CA SER A 306 -4.77 17.03 21.41
C SER A 306 -6.08 16.59 20.72
N THR A 307 -6.88 15.75 21.39
CA THR A 307 -8.20 15.36 20.90
C THR A 307 -9.08 16.59 20.68
N ASP A 308 -9.08 17.54 21.61
CA ASP A 308 -9.84 18.78 21.50
C ASP A 308 -9.38 19.63 20.30
N GLU A 309 -8.09 19.66 20.02
CA GLU A 309 -7.58 20.39 18.87
C GLU A 309 -8.01 19.73 17.55
N LYS A 310 -8.00 18.41 17.48
CA LYS A 310 -8.51 17.69 16.30
C LYS A 310 -9.99 17.98 16.04
N GLU A 311 -10.81 18.06 17.08
CA GLU A 311 -12.23 18.45 16.94
C GLU A 311 -12.38 19.88 16.44
N LYS A 312 -11.62 20.83 17.01
CA LYS A 312 -11.60 22.22 16.52
C LYS A 312 -11.17 22.32 15.05
N ILE A 313 -10.21 21.50 14.63
CA ILE A 313 -9.79 21.42 13.23
C ILE A 313 -10.94 20.90 12.36
N ARG A 314 -11.66 19.86 12.78
CA ARG A 314 -12.83 19.34 12.03
C ARG A 314 -13.92 20.40 11.89
N GLU A 315 -14.25 21.10 12.98
CA GLU A 315 -15.24 22.20 12.98
C GLU A 315 -14.81 23.33 12.06
N HIS A 316 -13.56 23.79 12.19
CA HIS A 316 -13.01 24.86 11.37
C HIS A 316 -13.00 24.52 9.87
N LEU A 317 -12.68 23.28 9.52
CA LEU A 317 -12.64 22.81 8.14
C LEU A 317 -14.00 22.40 7.58
N ALA A 318 -15.09 22.39 8.36
CA ALA A 318 -16.40 21.92 7.90
C ALA A 318 -16.86 22.53 6.57
N PRO A 319 -16.72 23.87 6.33
CA PRO A 319 -17.09 24.44 5.03
C PRO A 319 -16.21 23.97 3.88
N VAL A 320 -14.89 23.81 4.13
CA VAL A 320 -13.93 23.31 3.14
C VAL A 320 -14.25 21.84 2.81
N LEU A 321 -14.55 21.03 3.82
CA LEU A 321 -14.87 19.60 3.63
C LEU A 321 -16.19 19.42 2.87
N ALA A 322 -17.19 20.28 3.10
CA ALA A 322 -18.43 20.27 2.34
C ALA A 322 -18.20 20.52 0.83
N ASP A 323 -17.39 21.51 0.49
CA ASP A 323 -17.00 21.80 -0.89
C ASP A 323 -16.19 20.64 -1.52
N LEU A 324 -15.24 20.10 -0.77
CA LEU A 324 -14.43 18.96 -1.21
C LEU A 324 -15.26 17.71 -1.44
N LYS A 325 -16.25 17.44 -0.60
CA LYS A 325 -17.19 16.31 -0.76
C LYS A 325 -17.88 16.35 -2.13
N VAL A 326 -18.36 17.53 -2.54
CA VAL A 326 -18.97 17.72 -3.87
C VAL A 326 -17.96 17.48 -4.99
N LYS A 327 -16.74 18.03 -4.87
CA LYS A 327 -15.67 17.91 -5.88
C LYS A 327 -15.18 16.47 -6.04
N ILE A 328 -15.00 15.75 -4.97
CA ILE A 328 -14.60 14.32 -4.96
C ILE A 328 -15.72 13.46 -5.55
N GLY A 329 -16.96 13.73 -5.15
CA GLY A 329 -18.15 12.98 -5.52
C GLY A 329 -18.86 12.45 -4.27
N GLU A 330 -19.95 13.10 -3.88
CA GLU A 330 -20.74 12.79 -2.67
C GLU A 330 -21.04 11.29 -2.50
N PRO A 331 -21.49 10.54 -3.53
CA PRO A 331 -21.80 9.12 -3.36
C PRO A 331 -20.59 8.29 -2.91
N THR A 332 -19.40 8.59 -3.42
CA THR A 332 -18.18 7.88 -3.01
C THR A 332 -17.76 8.24 -1.59
N VAL A 333 -17.82 9.54 -1.25
CA VAL A 333 -17.47 10.00 0.09
C VAL A 333 -18.43 9.40 1.13
N ASP A 334 -19.73 9.44 0.86
CA ASP A 334 -20.74 8.90 1.77
C ASP A 334 -20.62 7.38 1.95
N ALA A 335 -20.36 6.64 0.89
CA ALA A 335 -20.17 5.19 0.96
C ALA A 335 -18.93 4.82 1.77
N ILE A 336 -17.81 5.52 1.59
CA ILE A 336 -16.57 5.29 2.35
C ILE A 336 -16.75 5.67 3.83
N LEU A 337 -17.41 6.79 4.13
CA LEU A 337 -17.72 7.18 5.52
C LEU A 337 -18.64 6.17 6.20
N ALA A 338 -19.66 5.66 5.49
CA ALA A 338 -20.55 4.61 6.01
C ALA A 338 -19.78 3.32 6.32
N GLN A 339 -18.91 2.88 5.42
CA GLN A 339 -18.09 1.68 5.62
C GLN A 339 -17.06 1.87 6.75
N ALA A 340 -16.46 3.06 6.89
CA ALA A 340 -15.58 3.37 8.01
C ALA A 340 -16.33 3.32 9.35
N LYS A 341 -17.55 3.85 9.41
CA LYS A 341 -18.40 3.78 10.59
C LYS A 341 -18.83 2.35 10.92
N GLU A 342 -19.13 1.53 9.92
CA GLU A 342 -19.42 0.10 10.10
C GLU A 342 -18.23 -0.63 10.74
N ALA A 343 -17.02 -0.37 10.26
CA ALA A 343 -15.80 -0.97 10.82
C ALA A 343 -15.60 -0.67 12.32
N GLN A 344 -15.99 0.52 12.78
CA GLN A 344 -15.88 0.91 14.19
C GLN A 344 -16.85 0.13 15.09
N THR A 345 -17.95 -0.40 14.55
CA THR A 345 -18.95 -1.17 15.29
C THR A 345 -18.67 -2.67 15.33
N GLN A 346 -17.79 -3.16 14.47
CA GLN A 346 -17.36 -4.56 14.47
C GLN A 346 -16.25 -4.74 15.53
N LYS A 347 -16.64 -5.24 16.72
CA LYS A 347 -15.74 -5.57 17.84
C LYS A 347 -15.15 -6.96 17.70
#